data_cd7053eb198faed5f1907fd11ff80cc5
#
_entry.id   cd7053eb198faed5f1907fd11ff80cc5
#
_cell.length_a   1.000
_cell.length_b   1.000
_cell.length_c   1.000
_cell.angle_alpha   90.00
_cell.angle_beta   90.00
_cell.angle_gamma   90.00
#
_symmetry.space_group_name_H-M   'P 1'
#
loop_
_entity.id
_entity.type
_entity.pdbx_description
1 polymer ?
#
loop_
_entity_poly.entity_id
_entity_poly.type
_entity_poly.pdbx_seq_one_letter_code
_entity_poly.pdbx_strand_id
1 'polypeptide(L)'
;MNAGELGIRNLATAQQILLAPYDLDEATLQRVLADIFTHKVDYADLYFQYTRNEAWSLEEGIVKSGSFSIDQGVGVRAVSGDKTAFAYSDDISLAALSQAAAATRTIGKSGSGRVKVAKSLASQGGRDLYTPNDPLDSMTATEKVALLERIEKMARAKDPRVVQVMAGLAGEYDVVLVARSDGVIAADVRPLVRVSVTVIAEQNGRREIGSSGGGGRYAYGYFTDDLLRKYVDEAVSSALVNLEARPAPAGAMTVVLGPGWPGVLLHEAVGHGLEGDFNRKGSSAFAGRMGERVAAKGVTVVDDGTIANRRGSLNLDDEGNPTQCTTLIEDGILRGYIQDTMNARLMKMPVTGNARRESYAALPMPRMTNTYMLNGDRDPQEIIASVKRGLYAVNFGGGQVDITNGKFVFSASEAYMIEDGKITYPVKGATLVGNGPESLKDVTMIGNDMRLDSGVGVCGKEGQSVPVGVGQPTLRIENMTVGGTA
;
A
#
# COMPACT_ATOMS: atom_id res chain seq x y z
N MET A 1 -9.14 -24.69 3.31
CA MET A 1 -7.74 -25.18 3.15
C MET A 1 -6.94 -24.64 4.32
N ASN A 2 -5.99 -25.38 4.82
CA ASN A 2 -5.07 -24.82 5.81
C ASN A 2 -3.91 -24.07 5.10
N ALA A 3 -3.20 -23.20 5.81
CA ALA A 3 -2.12 -22.38 5.22
C ALA A 3 -1.02 -23.22 4.54
N GLY A 4 -0.78 -24.46 5.00
CA GLY A 4 0.17 -25.38 4.38
C GLY A 4 -0.31 -25.91 3.01
N GLU A 5 -1.58 -26.25 2.89
CA GLU A 5 -2.18 -26.71 1.63
C GLU A 5 -2.20 -25.61 0.58
N LEU A 6 -2.50 -24.36 0.98
CA LEU A 6 -2.45 -23.21 0.09
C LEU A 6 -1.03 -22.93 -0.41
N GLY A 7 -0.04 -22.99 0.50
CA GLY A 7 1.37 -22.82 0.13
C GLY A 7 1.85 -23.82 -0.90
N ILE A 8 1.46 -25.10 -0.77
CA ILE A 8 1.76 -26.16 -1.74
C ILE A 8 1.07 -25.85 -3.10
N ARG A 9 -0.18 -25.43 -3.09
CA ARG A 9 -0.93 -25.08 -4.31
C ARG A 9 -0.29 -23.88 -5.03
N ASN A 10 0.02 -22.81 -4.29
CA ASN A 10 0.65 -21.63 -4.87
C ASN A 10 2.02 -21.95 -5.47
N LEU A 11 2.82 -22.79 -4.79
CA LEU A 11 4.10 -23.25 -5.30
C LEU A 11 3.94 -24.04 -6.60
N ALA A 12 2.98 -24.98 -6.64
CA ALA A 12 2.71 -25.79 -7.86
C ALA A 12 2.27 -24.87 -9.03
N THR A 13 1.40 -23.88 -8.77
CA THR A 13 0.99 -22.91 -9.78
C THR A 13 2.17 -22.08 -10.30
N ALA A 14 3.00 -21.58 -9.39
CA ALA A 14 4.18 -20.79 -9.75
C ALA A 14 5.21 -21.61 -10.55
N GLN A 15 5.47 -22.87 -10.15
CA GLN A 15 6.35 -23.76 -10.88
C GLN A 15 5.83 -24.05 -12.29
N GLN A 16 4.52 -24.25 -12.45
CA GLN A 16 3.90 -24.49 -13.75
C GLN A 16 4.01 -23.29 -14.69
N ILE A 17 3.91 -22.05 -14.15
CA ILE A 17 3.91 -20.82 -14.96
C ILE A 17 5.33 -20.29 -15.18
N LEU A 18 6.17 -20.32 -14.15
CA LEU A 18 7.46 -19.62 -14.10
C LEU A 18 8.68 -20.51 -14.34
N LEU A 19 8.56 -21.82 -14.19
CA LEU A 19 9.71 -22.72 -14.31
C LEU A 19 9.53 -23.76 -15.43
N ALA A 20 8.41 -24.47 -15.45
CA ALA A 20 8.20 -25.57 -16.40
C ALA A 20 8.29 -25.17 -17.89
N PRO A 21 7.80 -24.00 -18.33
CA PRO A 21 7.92 -23.58 -19.74
C PRO A 21 9.36 -23.33 -20.18
N TYR A 22 10.29 -23.18 -19.24
CA TYR A 22 11.70 -22.84 -19.48
C TYR A 22 12.66 -24.00 -19.13
N ASP A 23 12.12 -25.21 -18.90
CA ASP A 23 12.87 -26.39 -18.48
C ASP A 23 13.70 -26.15 -17.20
N LEU A 24 13.19 -25.32 -16.27
CA LEU A 24 13.80 -25.03 -14.99
C LEU A 24 13.16 -25.87 -13.89
N ASP A 25 13.99 -26.33 -12.96
CA ASP A 25 13.60 -27.04 -11.77
C ASP A 25 14.33 -26.53 -10.50
N GLU A 26 13.93 -26.97 -9.33
CA GLU A 26 14.55 -26.58 -8.07
C GLU A 26 16.05 -26.89 -8.02
N ALA A 27 16.50 -27.98 -8.64
CA ALA A 27 17.91 -28.35 -8.68
C ALA A 27 18.72 -27.36 -9.53
N THR A 28 18.13 -26.86 -10.61
CA THR A 28 18.69 -25.80 -11.46
C THR A 28 18.80 -24.47 -10.70
N LEU A 29 17.74 -24.07 -9.97
CA LEU A 29 17.77 -22.86 -9.15
C LEU A 29 18.86 -22.93 -8.08
N GLN A 30 19.01 -24.08 -7.42
CA GLN A 30 20.08 -24.29 -6.46
C GLN A 30 21.48 -24.16 -7.06
N ARG A 31 21.72 -24.70 -8.26
CA ARG A 31 22.99 -24.55 -8.96
C ARG A 31 23.30 -23.09 -9.24
N VAL A 32 22.32 -22.32 -9.73
CA VAL A 32 22.47 -20.88 -9.99
C VAL A 32 22.78 -20.13 -8.70
N LEU A 33 22.08 -20.42 -7.59
CA LEU A 33 22.38 -19.84 -6.28
C LEU A 33 23.79 -20.22 -5.80
N ALA A 34 24.22 -21.47 -5.96
CA ALA A 34 25.56 -21.92 -5.57
C ALA A 34 26.66 -21.20 -6.37
N ASP A 35 26.42 -20.92 -7.66
CA ASP A 35 27.33 -20.18 -8.51
C ASP A 35 27.56 -18.74 -8.03
N ILE A 36 26.56 -18.08 -7.42
CA ILE A 36 26.72 -16.77 -6.81
C ILE A 36 27.67 -16.83 -5.62
N PHE A 37 27.65 -17.90 -4.84
CA PHE A 37 28.46 -18.08 -3.62
C PHE A 37 29.92 -18.51 -3.87
N THR A 38 30.36 -18.60 -5.11
CA THR A 38 31.81 -18.73 -5.41
C THR A 38 32.63 -17.51 -4.93
N HIS A 39 31.96 -16.44 -4.55
CA HIS A 39 32.50 -15.21 -3.96
C HIS A 39 31.98 -15.01 -2.53
N LYS A 40 32.51 -14.01 -1.80
CA LYS A 40 32.12 -13.69 -0.41
C LYS A 40 30.75 -13.00 -0.35
N VAL A 41 29.69 -13.77 -0.55
CA VAL A 41 28.29 -13.33 -0.48
C VAL A 41 27.68 -13.84 0.84
N ASP A 42 26.86 -13.04 1.49
CA ASP A 42 26.18 -13.41 2.74
C ASP A 42 24.79 -13.98 2.50
N TYR A 43 24.12 -13.56 1.41
CA TYR A 43 22.77 -13.95 1.05
C TYR A 43 22.56 -13.74 -0.45
N ALA A 44 21.74 -14.60 -1.07
CA ALA A 44 21.28 -14.41 -2.43
C ALA A 44 19.85 -14.93 -2.59
N ASP A 45 19.10 -14.33 -3.50
CA ASP A 45 17.79 -14.82 -3.93
C ASP A 45 17.57 -14.64 -5.45
N LEU A 46 16.66 -15.47 -5.94
CA LEU A 46 16.07 -15.41 -7.26
C LEU A 46 14.58 -15.10 -7.08
N TYR A 47 14.11 -14.03 -7.71
CA TYR A 47 12.70 -13.64 -7.66
C TYR A 47 12.12 -13.71 -9.06
N PHE A 48 11.21 -14.64 -9.27
CA PHE A 48 10.47 -14.80 -10.51
C PHE A 48 9.10 -14.18 -10.40
N GLN A 49 8.63 -13.57 -11.47
CA GLN A 49 7.32 -12.96 -11.53
C GLN A 49 6.66 -13.16 -12.89
N TYR A 50 5.36 -13.37 -12.89
CA TYR A 50 4.48 -13.32 -14.05
C TYR A 50 3.24 -12.52 -13.66
N THR A 51 2.98 -11.45 -14.38
CA THR A 51 1.86 -10.54 -14.12
C THR A 51 0.98 -10.37 -15.34
N ARG A 52 -0.32 -10.49 -15.18
CA ARG A 52 -1.35 -10.12 -16.15
C ARG A 52 -2.09 -8.90 -15.61
N ASN A 53 -2.20 -7.87 -16.42
CA ASN A 53 -2.93 -6.66 -16.07
C ASN A 53 -4.00 -6.36 -17.10
N GLU A 54 -5.15 -5.87 -16.65
CA GLU A 54 -6.12 -5.25 -17.52
C GLU A 54 -6.70 -3.98 -16.89
N ALA A 55 -7.09 -3.03 -17.71
CA ALA A 55 -7.81 -1.85 -17.30
C ALA A 55 -8.85 -1.46 -18.35
N TRP A 56 -10.02 -1.08 -17.87
CA TRP A 56 -11.16 -0.62 -18.66
C TRP A 56 -11.56 0.77 -18.20
N SER A 57 -11.81 1.68 -19.12
CA SER A 57 -12.31 3.02 -18.80
C SER A 57 -13.52 3.36 -19.66
N LEU A 58 -14.51 3.97 -18.98
CA LEU A 58 -15.72 4.49 -19.61
C LEU A 58 -15.86 5.96 -19.22
N GLU A 59 -16.16 6.79 -20.17
CA GLU A 59 -16.44 8.22 -20.01
C GLU A 59 -17.61 8.60 -20.91
N GLU A 60 -18.60 9.25 -20.33
CA GLU A 60 -19.81 9.74 -21.02
C GLU A 60 -20.51 8.64 -21.86
N GLY A 61 -20.68 7.46 -21.29
CA GLY A 61 -21.35 6.32 -21.93
C GLY A 61 -20.52 5.64 -23.02
N ILE A 62 -19.27 6.02 -23.21
CA ILE A 62 -18.40 5.48 -24.24
C ILE A 62 -17.20 4.81 -23.59
N VAL A 63 -16.95 3.57 -23.94
CA VAL A 63 -15.68 2.90 -23.58
C VAL A 63 -14.53 3.60 -24.29
N LYS A 64 -13.67 4.26 -23.55
CA LYS A 64 -12.52 5.01 -24.07
C LYS A 64 -11.31 4.11 -24.29
N SER A 65 -11.10 3.16 -23.40
CA SER A 65 -9.98 2.23 -23.50
C SER A 65 -10.29 0.89 -22.84
N GLY A 66 -9.73 -0.16 -23.43
CA GLY A 66 -9.50 -1.45 -22.79
C GLY A 66 -8.05 -1.80 -23.06
N SER A 67 -7.26 -2.03 -22.02
CA SER A 67 -5.85 -2.44 -22.13
C SER A 67 -5.66 -3.79 -21.46
N PHE A 68 -4.74 -4.55 -22.03
CA PHE A 68 -4.28 -5.82 -21.48
C PHE A 68 -2.78 -5.93 -21.68
N SER A 69 -2.06 -6.36 -20.66
CA SER A 69 -0.62 -6.61 -20.74
C SER A 69 -0.23 -7.84 -19.95
N ILE A 70 0.83 -8.48 -20.43
CA ILE A 70 1.53 -9.55 -19.72
C ILE A 70 2.96 -9.09 -19.56
N ASP A 71 3.50 -9.23 -18.36
CA ASP A 71 4.90 -9.00 -18.05
C ASP A 71 5.43 -10.16 -17.21
N GLN A 72 6.69 -10.55 -17.46
CA GLN A 72 7.32 -11.64 -16.73
C GLN A 72 8.84 -11.46 -16.72
N GLY A 73 9.48 -12.08 -15.74
CA GLY A 73 10.92 -12.06 -15.69
C GLY A 73 11.48 -12.58 -14.37
N VAL A 74 12.77 -12.40 -14.22
CA VAL A 74 13.50 -12.80 -13.03
C VAL A 74 14.47 -11.72 -12.58
N GLY A 75 14.47 -11.44 -11.26
CA GLY A 75 15.49 -10.65 -10.59
C GLY A 75 16.44 -11.56 -9.82
N VAL A 76 17.73 -11.31 -9.94
CA VAL A 76 18.80 -12.01 -9.22
C VAL A 76 19.49 -11.01 -8.30
N ARG A 77 19.51 -11.32 -7.01
CA ARG A 77 20.11 -10.44 -5.99
C ARG A 77 21.19 -11.18 -5.20
N ALA A 78 22.29 -10.47 -4.92
CA ALA A 78 23.32 -10.90 -3.99
C ALA A 78 23.62 -9.81 -2.97
N VAL A 79 23.75 -10.17 -1.70
CA VAL A 79 24.02 -9.25 -0.59
C VAL A 79 25.35 -9.61 0.06
N SER A 80 26.20 -8.61 0.26
CA SER A 80 27.51 -8.72 0.88
C SER A 80 27.72 -7.56 1.87
N GLY A 81 27.63 -7.85 3.18
CA GLY A 81 27.60 -6.80 4.20
C GLY A 81 26.35 -5.94 4.10
N ASP A 82 26.55 -4.66 3.83
CA ASP A 82 25.50 -3.64 3.62
C ASP A 82 25.27 -3.30 2.12
N LYS A 83 25.96 -4.01 1.23
CA LYS A 83 25.89 -3.79 -0.22
C LYS A 83 25.01 -4.85 -0.88
N THR A 84 24.32 -4.42 -1.92
CA THR A 84 23.47 -5.28 -2.76
C THR A 84 23.91 -5.15 -4.22
N ALA A 85 24.11 -6.29 -4.89
CA ALA A 85 24.16 -6.37 -6.34
C ALA A 85 22.85 -6.95 -6.85
N PHE A 86 22.40 -6.44 -7.98
CA PHE A 86 21.15 -6.82 -8.60
C PHE A 86 21.29 -6.85 -10.11
N ALA A 87 20.72 -7.87 -10.73
CA ALA A 87 20.54 -7.96 -12.17
C ALA A 87 19.18 -8.59 -12.45
N TYR A 88 18.56 -8.26 -13.56
CA TYR A 88 17.27 -8.81 -13.94
C TYR A 88 17.21 -9.10 -15.43
N SER A 89 16.24 -9.92 -15.84
CA SER A 89 15.93 -10.23 -17.23
C SER A 89 14.44 -10.52 -17.39
N ASP A 90 13.85 -10.11 -18.49
CA ASP A 90 12.53 -10.54 -18.98
C ASP A 90 12.56 -11.95 -19.60
N ASP A 91 13.75 -12.46 -19.93
CA ASP A 91 13.99 -13.85 -20.31
C ASP A 91 14.28 -14.70 -19.06
N ILE A 92 13.45 -15.74 -18.84
CA ILE A 92 13.57 -16.67 -17.71
C ILE A 92 14.47 -17.88 -18.05
N SER A 93 15.12 -17.94 -19.22
CA SER A 93 15.99 -19.05 -19.61
C SER A 93 17.16 -19.26 -18.62
N LEU A 94 17.68 -20.50 -18.57
CA LEU A 94 18.88 -20.82 -17.78
C LEU A 94 20.08 -19.95 -18.18
N ALA A 95 20.20 -19.59 -19.46
CA ALA A 95 21.28 -18.72 -19.95
C ALA A 95 21.18 -17.32 -19.35
N ALA A 96 20.00 -16.70 -19.35
CA ALA A 96 19.74 -15.40 -18.76
C ALA A 96 19.96 -15.40 -17.25
N LEU A 97 19.45 -16.44 -16.54
CA LEU A 97 19.68 -16.62 -15.11
C LEU A 97 21.19 -16.69 -14.79
N SER A 98 21.93 -17.50 -15.54
CA SER A 98 23.38 -17.67 -15.31
C SER A 98 24.14 -16.38 -15.57
N GLN A 99 23.75 -15.60 -16.58
CA GLN A 99 24.33 -14.30 -16.87
C GLN A 99 24.06 -13.29 -15.75
N ALA A 100 22.81 -13.21 -15.27
CA ALA A 100 22.42 -12.34 -14.15
C ALA A 100 23.15 -12.74 -12.86
N ALA A 101 23.27 -14.04 -12.56
CA ALA A 101 24.03 -14.54 -11.43
C ALA A 101 25.52 -14.18 -11.53
N ALA A 102 26.11 -14.26 -12.73
CA ALA A 102 27.50 -13.86 -12.95
C ALA A 102 27.71 -12.36 -12.72
N ALA A 103 26.76 -11.50 -13.11
CA ALA A 103 26.82 -10.06 -12.88
C ALA A 103 26.78 -9.72 -11.38
N THR A 104 25.94 -10.41 -10.60
CA THR A 104 25.79 -10.14 -9.16
C THR A 104 26.99 -10.61 -8.32
N ARG A 105 27.77 -11.59 -8.80
CA ARG A 105 28.98 -12.06 -8.11
C ARG A 105 30.02 -10.97 -7.86
N THR A 106 30.06 -9.93 -8.69
CA THR A 106 31.05 -8.84 -8.60
C THR A 106 31.03 -8.09 -7.28
N ILE A 107 29.96 -8.19 -6.50
CA ILE A 107 29.84 -7.55 -5.17
C ILE A 107 30.66 -8.27 -4.08
N GLY A 108 31.09 -9.50 -4.29
CA GLY A 108 31.63 -10.42 -3.28
C GLY A 108 32.98 -10.05 -2.66
N LYS A 109 33.36 -8.77 -2.61
CA LYS A 109 34.60 -8.32 -1.96
C LYS A 109 34.46 -8.03 -0.46
N SER A 110 33.25 -7.88 0.06
CA SER A 110 32.96 -7.36 1.42
C SER A 110 32.25 -8.37 2.34
N GLY A 111 31.79 -9.52 1.84
CA GLY A 111 31.07 -10.52 2.62
C GLY A 111 31.94 -11.35 3.55
N SER A 112 31.32 -12.02 4.52
CA SER A 112 32.00 -12.87 5.50
C SER A 112 32.56 -14.16 4.89
N GLY A 113 32.00 -14.63 3.76
CA GLY A 113 32.37 -15.88 3.08
C GLY A 113 32.13 -17.14 3.91
N ARG A 114 31.35 -17.04 4.99
CA ARG A 114 31.09 -18.16 5.94
C ARG A 114 29.75 -18.86 5.71
N VAL A 115 28.88 -18.28 4.89
CA VAL A 115 27.56 -18.83 4.60
C VAL A 115 27.70 -19.89 3.49
N LYS A 116 27.08 -21.04 3.69
CA LYS A 116 26.96 -22.10 2.67
C LYS A 116 25.56 -22.11 2.11
N VAL A 117 25.43 -22.25 0.80
CA VAL A 117 24.12 -22.48 0.15
C VAL A 117 23.53 -23.79 0.67
N ALA A 118 22.25 -23.79 0.99
CA ALA A 118 21.55 -24.99 1.42
C ALA A 118 21.56 -26.06 0.29
N LYS A 119 21.64 -27.31 0.69
CA LYS A 119 21.74 -28.44 -0.26
C LYS A 119 20.37 -28.82 -0.88
N SER A 120 19.28 -28.33 -0.34
CA SER A 120 17.92 -28.58 -0.84
C SER A 120 17.06 -27.33 -0.56
N LEU A 121 16.10 -27.07 -1.44
CA LEU A 121 15.05 -26.10 -1.19
C LEU A 121 13.92 -26.77 -0.41
N ALA A 122 13.35 -26.04 0.53
CA ALA A 122 12.19 -26.47 1.31
C ALA A 122 11.08 -25.43 1.14
N SER A 123 9.88 -25.90 0.83
CA SER A 123 8.72 -25.03 0.69
C SER A 123 8.42 -24.31 2.00
N GLN A 124 8.35 -23.01 1.96
CA GLN A 124 7.86 -22.18 3.06
C GLN A 124 6.41 -21.82 2.79
N GLY A 125 5.52 -22.21 3.70
CA GLY A 125 4.11 -21.80 3.67
C GLY A 125 3.96 -20.32 4.04
N GLY A 126 3.05 -19.65 3.34
CA GLY A 126 2.59 -18.31 3.68
C GLY A 126 1.32 -18.33 4.53
N ARG A 127 0.62 -17.21 4.54
CA ARG A 127 -0.72 -17.09 5.13
C ARG A 127 -1.79 -17.53 4.13
N ASP A 128 -3.04 -17.55 4.55
CA ASP A 128 -4.24 -17.82 3.72
C ASP A 128 -5.16 -16.60 3.82
N LEU A 129 -4.80 -15.53 3.11
CA LEU A 129 -5.47 -14.24 3.23
C LEU A 129 -6.44 -13.94 2.08
N TYR A 130 -6.30 -14.62 0.96
CA TYR A 130 -7.10 -14.44 -0.24
C TYR A 130 -7.10 -15.67 -1.14
N THR A 131 -8.16 -15.80 -1.94
CA THR A 131 -8.27 -16.90 -2.90
C THR A 131 -7.34 -16.67 -4.10
N PRO A 132 -6.45 -17.62 -4.44
CA PRO A 132 -5.47 -17.46 -5.52
C PRO A 132 -6.10 -17.72 -6.90
N ASN A 133 -7.15 -17.00 -7.24
CA ASN A 133 -7.85 -17.09 -8.52
C ASN A 133 -7.44 -15.93 -9.43
N ASP A 134 -7.41 -16.17 -10.75
CA ASP A 134 -7.24 -15.11 -11.73
C ASP A 134 -8.50 -14.22 -11.76
N PRO A 135 -8.43 -12.95 -11.37
CA PRO A 135 -9.60 -12.08 -11.37
C PRO A 135 -10.01 -11.69 -12.81
N LEU A 136 -9.08 -11.67 -13.77
CA LEU A 136 -9.31 -11.21 -15.13
C LEU A 136 -10.30 -12.12 -15.87
N ASP A 137 -10.24 -13.42 -15.58
CA ASP A 137 -11.11 -14.42 -16.18
C ASP A 137 -12.46 -14.57 -15.46
N SER A 138 -12.68 -13.82 -14.34
CA SER A 138 -13.90 -13.90 -13.53
C SER A 138 -15.12 -13.19 -14.12
N MET A 139 -14.92 -12.35 -15.14
CA MET A 139 -15.97 -11.67 -15.93
C MET A 139 -15.58 -11.59 -17.39
N THR A 140 -16.54 -11.70 -18.30
CA THR A 140 -16.36 -11.43 -19.72
C THR A 140 -16.18 -9.93 -19.99
N ALA A 141 -15.61 -9.56 -21.14
CA ALA A 141 -15.49 -8.16 -21.56
C ALA A 141 -16.85 -7.43 -21.55
N THR A 142 -17.91 -8.09 -22.00
CA THR A 142 -19.27 -7.54 -22.00
C THR A 142 -19.76 -7.24 -20.59
N GLU A 143 -19.52 -8.13 -19.62
CA GLU A 143 -19.93 -7.92 -18.23
C GLU A 143 -19.13 -6.78 -17.58
N LYS A 144 -17.83 -6.65 -17.90
CA LYS A 144 -16.98 -5.55 -17.42
C LYS A 144 -17.47 -4.19 -17.94
N VAL A 145 -17.81 -4.10 -19.22
CA VAL A 145 -18.41 -2.90 -19.81
C VAL A 145 -19.76 -2.59 -19.18
N ALA A 146 -20.64 -3.58 -19.02
CA ALA A 146 -21.94 -3.42 -18.39
C ALA A 146 -21.83 -2.94 -16.94
N LEU A 147 -20.77 -3.34 -16.19
CA LEU A 147 -20.49 -2.84 -14.85
C LEU A 147 -20.19 -1.34 -14.88
N LEU A 148 -19.35 -0.87 -15.80
CA LEU A 148 -19.03 0.55 -15.94
C LEU A 148 -20.23 1.38 -16.39
N GLU A 149 -21.05 0.87 -17.31
CA GLU A 149 -22.30 1.52 -17.74
C GLU A 149 -23.31 1.67 -16.59
N ARG A 150 -23.38 0.67 -15.69
CA ARG A 150 -24.23 0.77 -14.48
C ARG A 150 -23.76 1.89 -13.56
N ILE A 151 -22.44 2.04 -13.33
CA ILE A 151 -21.87 3.14 -12.54
C ILE A 151 -22.30 4.47 -13.11
N GLU A 152 -22.13 4.69 -14.41
CA GLU A 152 -22.52 5.95 -15.07
C GLU A 152 -24.01 6.23 -14.94
N LYS A 153 -24.85 5.24 -15.22
CA LYS A 153 -26.30 5.37 -15.09
C LYS A 153 -26.72 5.73 -13.67
N MET A 154 -26.13 5.11 -12.66
CA MET A 154 -26.40 5.41 -11.25
C MET A 154 -25.97 6.84 -10.91
N ALA A 155 -24.79 7.29 -11.35
CA ALA A 155 -24.28 8.62 -11.04
C ALA A 155 -25.13 9.74 -11.67
N ARG A 156 -25.50 9.59 -12.95
CA ARG A 156 -26.35 10.56 -13.65
C ARG A 156 -27.77 10.62 -13.07
N ALA A 157 -28.30 9.50 -12.61
CA ALA A 157 -29.63 9.43 -12.00
C ALA A 157 -29.68 10.05 -10.58
N LYS A 158 -28.53 10.26 -9.94
CA LYS A 158 -28.44 10.73 -8.55
C LYS A 158 -28.75 12.21 -8.42
N ASP A 159 -28.23 13.06 -9.33
CA ASP A 159 -28.41 14.51 -9.29
C ASP A 159 -28.29 15.10 -10.71
N PRO A 160 -29.20 16.01 -11.15
CA PRO A 160 -29.15 16.63 -12.49
C PRO A 160 -27.93 17.52 -12.71
N ARG A 161 -27.22 17.94 -11.68
CA ARG A 161 -25.97 18.71 -11.77
C ARG A 161 -24.77 17.86 -12.19
N VAL A 162 -24.89 16.53 -12.21
CA VAL A 162 -23.84 15.64 -12.70
C VAL A 162 -23.74 15.78 -14.22
N VAL A 163 -22.67 16.43 -14.68
CA VAL A 163 -22.45 16.71 -16.12
C VAL A 163 -21.49 15.73 -16.78
N GLN A 164 -20.57 15.12 -16.01
CA GLN A 164 -19.61 14.15 -16.53
C GLN A 164 -19.37 13.02 -15.52
N VAL A 165 -19.23 11.81 -16.04
CA VAL A 165 -18.90 10.61 -15.23
C VAL A 165 -17.78 9.87 -15.92
N MET A 166 -16.74 9.53 -15.14
CA MET A 166 -15.65 8.66 -15.53
C MET A 166 -15.66 7.44 -14.62
N ALA A 167 -15.71 6.26 -15.18
CA ALA A 167 -15.68 4.99 -14.45
C ALA A 167 -14.50 4.15 -14.95
N GLY A 168 -13.78 3.53 -14.02
CA GLY A 168 -12.64 2.65 -14.31
C GLY A 168 -12.75 1.33 -13.57
N LEU A 169 -12.34 0.26 -14.25
CA LEU A 169 -12.19 -1.07 -13.68
C LEU A 169 -10.80 -1.57 -14.02
N ALA A 170 -10.04 -2.02 -13.03
CA ALA A 170 -8.70 -2.59 -13.21
C ALA A 170 -8.57 -3.91 -12.47
N GLY A 171 -7.79 -4.81 -13.02
CA GLY A 171 -7.45 -6.09 -12.42
C GLY A 171 -6.02 -6.50 -12.70
N GLU A 172 -5.44 -7.22 -11.76
CA GLU A 172 -4.10 -7.77 -11.80
C GLU A 172 -4.13 -9.21 -11.29
N TYR A 173 -3.44 -10.07 -12.00
CA TYR A 173 -3.10 -11.42 -11.59
C TYR A 173 -1.60 -11.54 -11.55
N ASP A 174 -1.03 -11.65 -10.34
CA ASP A 174 0.41 -11.67 -10.12
C ASP A 174 0.82 -12.99 -9.48
N VAL A 175 1.76 -13.71 -10.12
CA VAL A 175 2.33 -14.98 -9.65
C VAL A 175 3.79 -14.77 -9.38
N VAL A 176 4.22 -15.03 -8.15
CA VAL A 176 5.60 -14.84 -7.71
C VAL A 176 6.20 -16.12 -7.14
N LEU A 177 7.49 -16.32 -7.38
CA LEU A 177 8.28 -17.40 -6.79
C LEU A 177 9.63 -16.85 -6.35
N VAL A 178 9.99 -17.14 -5.11
CA VAL A 178 11.28 -16.75 -4.50
C VAL A 178 12.06 -17.99 -4.15
N ALA A 179 13.30 -18.10 -4.64
CA ALA A 179 14.25 -19.14 -4.22
C ALA A 179 15.46 -18.48 -3.54
N ARG A 180 15.79 -18.93 -2.33
CA ARG A 180 16.77 -18.31 -1.45
C ARG A 180 17.97 -19.23 -1.18
N SER A 181 19.12 -18.62 -0.98
CA SER A 181 20.38 -19.35 -0.69
C SER A 181 20.36 -20.06 0.66
N ASP A 182 19.49 -19.69 1.60
CA ASP A 182 19.31 -20.39 2.88
C ASP A 182 18.40 -21.64 2.80
N GLY A 183 17.94 -21.97 1.59
CA GLY A 183 17.18 -23.19 1.32
C GLY A 183 15.67 -23.02 1.31
N VAL A 184 15.18 -21.81 1.33
CA VAL A 184 13.74 -21.54 1.22
C VAL A 184 13.34 -21.41 -0.26
N ILE A 185 12.21 -22.06 -0.62
CA ILE A 185 11.44 -21.76 -1.82
C ILE A 185 10.02 -21.40 -1.38
N ALA A 186 9.51 -20.28 -1.89
CA ALA A 186 8.20 -19.75 -1.52
C ALA A 186 7.50 -19.16 -2.74
N ALA A 187 6.18 -19.24 -2.79
CA ALA A 187 5.39 -18.70 -3.89
C ALA A 187 4.07 -18.12 -3.39
N ASP A 188 3.59 -17.13 -4.10
CA ASP A 188 2.28 -16.54 -3.86
C ASP A 188 1.55 -16.28 -5.19
N VAL A 189 0.23 -16.32 -5.15
CA VAL A 189 -0.66 -15.99 -6.27
C VAL A 189 -1.60 -14.89 -5.81
N ARG A 190 -1.44 -13.70 -6.38
CA ARG A 190 -1.93 -12.43 -5.86
C ARG A 190 -2.96 -11.80 -6.78
N PRO A 191 -4.27 -12.05 -6.59
CA PRO A 191 -5.30 -11.27 -7.29
C PRO A 191 -5.32 -9.83 -6.74
N LEU A 192 -5.67 -8.88 -7.61
CA LEU A 192 -5.96 -7.51 -7.18
C LEU A 192 -6.96 -6.87 -8.14
N VAL A 193 -8.03 -6.30 -7.59
CA VAL A 193 -9.04 -5.59 -8.40
C VAL A 193 -9.33 -4.21 -7.83
N ARG A 194 -9.74 -3.29 -8.71
CA ARG A 194 -10.11 -1.92 -8.33
C ARG A 194 -11.21 -1.38 -9.23
N VAL A 195 -12.18 -0.69 -8.63
CA VAL A 195 -13.12 0.21 -9.30
C VAL A 195 -12.80 1.66 -8.90
N SER A 196 -12.90 2.58 -9.83
CA SER A 196 -12.85 4.03 -9.60
C SER A 196 -14.05 4.70 -10.22
N VAL A 197 -14.60 5.71 -9.53
CA VAL A 197 -15.70 6.55 -9.98
C VAL A 197 -15.29 7.99 -9.77
N THR A 198 -15.32 8.79 -10.82
CA THR A 198 -15.11 10.24 -10.75
C THR A 198 -16.28 10.94 -11.41
N VAL A 199 -16.80 11.93 -10.72
CA VAL A 199 -17.97 12.70 -11.14
C VAL A 199 -17.58 14.17 -11.20
N ILE A 200 -18.03 14.86 -12.26
CA ILE A 200 -18.01 16.32 -12.33
C ILE A 200 -19.44 16.82 -12.20
N ALA A 201 -19.67 17.65 -11.20
CA ALA A 201 -20.94 18.36 -11.05
C ALA A 201 -20.77 19.83 -11.41
N GLU A 202 -21.80 20.44 -12.02
CA GLU A 202 -21.81 21.83 -12.45
C GLU A 202 -23.05 22.57 -11.94
N GLN A 203 -22.84 23.77 -11.42
CA GLN A 203 -23.92 24.70 -11.02
C GLN A 203 -23.47 26.13 -11.20
N ASN A 204 -24.25 26.92 -11.93
CA ASN A 204 -23.98 28.36 -12.17
C ASN A 204 -22.57 28.63 -12.74
N GLY A 205 -22.08 27.75 -13.64
CA GLY A 205 -20.76 27.86 -14.26
C GLY A 205 -19.60 27.39 -13.40
N ARG A 206 -19.85 27.00 -12.16
CA ARG A 206 -18.85 26.38 -11.27
C ARG A 206 -18.85 24.85 -11.45
N ARG A 207 -17.68 24.29 -11.63
CA ARG A 207 -17.48 22.84 -11.75
C ARG A 207 -16.65 22.33 -10.60
N GLU A 208 -17.07 21.22 -10.02
CA GLU A 208 -16.34 20.54 -8.94
C GLU A 208 -16.32 19.04 -9.17
N ILE A 209 -15.25 18.42 -8.68
CA ILE A 209 -14.97 17.00 -8.85
C ILE A 209 -15.19 16.27 -7.53
N GLY A 210 -15.83 15.11 -7.61
CA GLY A 210 -15.87 14.14 -6.52
C GLY A 210 -15.42 12.77 -7.02
N SER A 211 -14.69 12.06 -6.20
CA SER A 211 -14.17 10.72 -6.56
C SER A 211 -14.35 9.74 -5.40
N SER A 212 -14.64 8.51 -5.74
CA SER A 212 -14.65 7.38 -4.82
C SER A 212 -14.25 6.10 -5.56
N GLY A 213 -14.14 5.01 -4.85
CA GLY A 213 -13.81 3.70 -5.38
C GLY A 213 -13.20 2.81 -4.31
N GLY A 214 -12.74 1.66 -4.74
CA GLY A 214 -12.15 0.70 -3.84
C GLY A 214 -11.78 -0.59 -4.54
N GLY A 215 -11.30 -1.53 -3.76
CA GLY A 215 -10.91 -2.84 -4.24
C GLY A 215 -10.13 -3.62 -3.20
N GLY A 216 -9.45 -4.65 -3.65
CA GLY A 216 -8.67 -5.52 -2.82
C GLY A 216 -8.31 -6.80 -3.54
N ARG A 217 -7.91 -7.81 -2.79
CA ARG A 217 -7.49 -9.10 -3.32
C ARG A 217 -8.69 -10.02 -3.52
N TYR A 218 -9.50 -9.68 -4.53
CA TYR A 218 -10.75 -10.33 -4.89
C TYR A 218 -10.79 -10.65 -6.38
N ALA A 219 -11.83 -11.38 -6.79
CA ALA A 219 -12.30 -11.40 -8.17
C ALA A 219 -13.29 -10.25 -8.42
N TYR A 220 -13.63 -9.96 -9.68
CA TYR A 220 -14.53 -8.85 -10.04
C TYR A 220 -15.95 -8.96 -9.47
N GLY A 221 -16.41 -10.18 -9.13
CA GLY A 221 -17.69 -10.40 -8.44
C GLY A 221 -17.80 -9.71 -7.07
N TYR A 222 -16.70 -9.22 -6.51
CA TYR A 222 -16.69 -8.37 -5.32
C TYR A 222 -17.49 -7.07 -5.51
N PHE A 223 -17.52 -6.53 -6.72
CA PHE A 223 -18.20 -5.27 -7.02
C PHE A 223 -19.70 -5.47 -7.23
N THR A 224 -20.41 -5.74 -6.13
CA THR A 224 -21.87 -5.84 -6.11
C THR A 224 -22.53 -4.48 -6.40
N ASP A 225 -23.79 -4.49 -6.83
CA ASP A 225 -24.54 -3.26 -7.12
C ASP A 225 -24.65 -2.33 -5.89
N ASP A 226 -24.74 -2.89 -4.67
CA ASP A 226 -24.78 -2.09 -3.44
C ASP A 226 -23.43 -1.40 -3.18
N LEU A 227 -22.31 -2.10 -3.44
CA LEU A 227 -20.99 -1.52 -3.31
C LEU A 227 -20.74 -0.44 -4.37
N LEU A 228 -21.13 -0.68 -5.63
CA LEU A 228 -21.06 0.31 -6.69
C LEU A 228 -21.89 1.55 -6.37
N ARG A 229 -23.11 1.36 -5.86
CA ARG A 229 -23.99 2.45 -5.41
C ARG A 229 -23.34 3.29 -4.31
N LYS A 230 -22.71 2.65 -3.32
CA LYS A 230 -21.94 3.35 -2.29
C LYS A 230 -20.85 4.24 -2.88
N TYR A 231 -20.03 3.73 -3.80
CA TYR A 231 -18.98 4.53 -4.44
C TYR A 231 -19.53 5.68 -5.26
N VAL A 232 -20.61 5.46 -5.97
CA VAL A 232 -21.33 6.51 -6.72
C VAL A 232 -21.86 7.58 -5.78
N ASP A 233 -22.51 7.19 -4.68
CA ASP A 233 -23.07 8.11 -3.70
C ASP A 233 -21.99 8.99 -3.07
N GLU A 234 -20.86 8.40 -2.71
CA GLU A 234 -19.71 9.11 -2.16
C GLU A 234 -19.11 10.09 -3.18
N ALA A 235 -18.91 9.70 -4.43
CA ALA A 235 -18.36 10.55 -5.47
C ALA A 235 -19.29 11.73 -5.80
N VAL A 236 -20.59 11.46 -5.98
CA VAL A 236 -21.57 12.50 -6.25
C VAL A 236 -21.71 13.46 -5.06
N SER A 237 -21.82 12.95 -3.84
CA SER A 237 -21.91 13.76 -2.62
C SER A 237 -20.72 14.71 -2.48
N SER A 238 -19.50 14.20 -2.68
CA SER A 238 -18.27 15.01 -2.60
C SER A 238 -18.26 16.12 -3.65
N ALA A 239 -18.65 15.85 -4.91
CA ALA A 239 -18.76 16.88 -5.94
C ALA A 239 -19.78 17.97 -5.58
N LEU A 240 -20.96 17.57 -5.09
CA LEU A 240 -22.03 18.49 -4.71
C LEU A 240 -21.68 19.35 -3.50
N VAL A 241 -21.04 18.76 -2.49
CA VAL A 241 -20.53 19.48 -1.31
C VAL A 241 -19.50 20.53 -1.72
N ASN A 242 -18.60 20.18 -2.63
CA ASN A 242 -17.58 21.12 -3.12
C ASN A 242 -18.16 22.27 -3.95
N LEU A 243 -19.32 22.10 -4.61
CA LEU A 243 -20.03 23.21 -5.27
C LEU A 243 -20.48 24.31 -4.28
N GLU A 244 -20.80 23.93 -3.05
CA GLU A 244 -21.25 24.86 -2.00
C GLU A 244 -20.10 25.32 -1.09
N ALA A 245 -18.90 24.71 -1.22
CA ALA A 245 -17.79 24.99 -0.34
C ALA A 245 -17.24 26.41 -0.50
N ARG A 246 -16.90 27.01 0.65
CA ARG A 246 -16.25 28.33 0.76
C ARG A 246 -14.72 28.15 0.80
N PRO A 247 -13.92 29.19 0.54
CA PRO A 247 -12.49 29.15 0.77
C PRO A 247 -12.16 28.73 2.21
N ALA A 248 -11.18 27.84 2.39
CA ALA A 248 -10.74 27.45 3.72
C ALA A 248 -9.91 28.56 4.38
N PRO A 249 -10.07 28.81 5.69
CA PRO A 249 -9.24 29.78 6.40
C PRO A 249 -7.80 29.27 6.52
N ALA A 250 -6.84 30.20 6.60
CA ALA A 250 -5.45 29.91 6.86
C ALA A 250 -5.09 30.15 8.35
N GLY A 251 -4.12 29.42 8.86
CA GLY A 251 -3.58 29.60 10.21
C GLY A 251 -3.49 28.31 11.03
N ALA A 252 -2.95 28.45 12.25
CA ALA A 252 -2.94 27.33 13.20
C ALA A 252 -4.32 27.15 13.82
N MET A 253 -4.83 25.93 13.81
CA MET A 253 -6.12 25.59 14.40
C MET A 253 -6.22 24.13 14.83
N THR A 254 -7.24 23.81 15.61
CA THR A 254 -7.62 22.43 15.89
C THR A 254 -8.17 21.77 14.64
N VAL A 255 -7.67 20.58 14.31
CA VAL A 255 -8.17 19.78 13.20
C VAL A 255 -8.70 18.45 13.72
N VAL A 256 -9.92 18.11 13.31
CA VAL A 256 -10.47 16.77 13.49
C VAL A 256 -10.35 16.03 12.16
N LEU A 257 -9.66 14.91 12.17
CA LEU A 257 -9.58 14.01 11.02
C LEU A 257 -10.65 12.94 11.14
N GLY A 258 -11.37 12.67 10.06
CA GLY A 258 -12.34 11.58 9.99
C GLY A 258 -11.68 10.19 10.02
N PRO A 259 -12.46 9.11 10.18
CA PRO A 259 -11.94 7.75 10.18
C PRO A 259 -11.66 7.25 8.75
N GLY A 260 -10.79 6.25 8.60
CA GLY A 260 -10.52 5.58 7.33
C GLY A 260 -9.41 6.22 6.51
N TRP A 261 -9.71 6.70 5.29
CA TRP A 261 -8.72 7.23 4.34
C TRP A 261 -7.83 8.38 4.88
N PRO A 262 -8.30 9.27 5.76
CA PRO A 262 -7.40 10.23 6.40
C PRO A 262 -6.19 9.62 7.11
N GLY A 263 -6.18 8.32 7.39
CA GLY A 263 -5.00 7.54 7.81
C GLY A 263 -3.82 7.58 6.82
N VAL A 264 -4.00 8.12 5.62
CA VAL A 264 -2.89 8.43 4.71
C VAL A 264 -1.89 9.39 5.35
N LEU A 265 -2.34 10.28 6.24
CA LEU A 265 -1.45 11.13 7.02
C LEU A 265 -0.52 10.30 7.91
N LEU A 266 -1.02 9.24 8.55
CA LEU A 266 -0.21 8.29 9.31
C LEU A 266 0.80 7.56 8.43
N HIS A 267 0.39 7.12 7.24
CA HIS A 267 1.26 6.46 6.28
C HIS A 267 2.47 7.34 5.94
N GLU A 268 2.22 8.60 5.61
CA GLU A 268 3.27 9.54 5.26
C GLU A 268 4.06 10.05 6.47
N ALA A 269 3.35 10.54 7.49
CA ALA A 269 3.97 11.19 8.64
C ALA A 269 4.77 10.23 9.54
N VAL A 270 4.42 8.96 9.55
CA VAL A 270 4.95 7.94 10.45
C VAL A 270 5.49 6.73 9.69
N GLY A 271 4.71 6.14 8.82
CA GLY A 271 5.01 4.87 8.17
C GLY A 271 6.33 4.89 7.42
N HIS A 272 6.53 5.81 6.50
CA HIS A 272 7.80 5.97 5.80
C HIS A 272 8.98 6.29 6.73
N GLY A 273 8.73 7.06 7.80
CA GLY A 273 9.73 7.35 8.81
C GLY A 273 10.18 6.12 9.62
N LEU A 274 9.37 5.07 9.65
CA LEU A 274 9.63 3.84 10.40
C LEU A 274 10.12 2.67 9.52
N GLU A 275 10.41 2.90 8.24
CA GLU A 275 11.04 1.92 7.38
C GLU A 275 12.52 1.71 7.76
N GLY A 276 12.93 0.44 7.83
CA GLY A 276 14.19 0.01 8.45
C GLY A 276 15.44 0.53 7.75
N ASP A 277 15.41 0.70 6.44
CA ASP A 277 16.56 1.19 5.67
C ASP A 277 16.91 2.66 5.99
N PHE A 278 15.92 3.53 6.16
CA PHE A 278 16.12 4.92 6.58
C PHE A 278 16.59 5.01 8.03
N ASN A 279 16.05 4.16 8.91
CA ASN A 279 16.44 4.11 10.32
C ASN A 279 17.86 3.55 10.50
N ARG A 280 18.24 2.52 9.74
CA ARG A 280 19.60 1.98 9.74
C ARG A 280 20.63 3.00 9.26
N LYS A 281 20.29 3.75 8.22
CA LYS A 281 21.16 4.81 7.65
C LYS A 281 21.18 6.07 8.54
N GLY A 282 20.34 6.19 9.56
CA GLY A 282 20.23 7.36 10.42
C GLY A 282 19.60 8.58 9.75
N SER A 283 18.92 8.41 8.62
CA SER A 283 18.29 9.48 7.83
C SER A 283 16.85 9.78 8.20
N SER A 284 16.20 8.92 9.01
CA SER A 284 14.83 9.16 9.49
C SER A 284 14.80 10.01 10.75
N ALA A 285 13.75 10.82 10.91
CA ALA A 285 13.42 11.53 12.16
C ALA A 285 13.19 10.60 13.37
N PHE A 286 12.97 9.30 13.15
CA PHE A 286 12.77 8.26 14.17
C PHE A 286 14.04 7.43 14.43
N ALA A 287 15.14 7.68 13.75
CA ALA A 287 16.35 6.88 13.89
C ALA A 287 16.92 6.96 15.32
N GLY A 288 17.22 5.79 15.90
CA GLY A 288 17.79 5.68 17.25
C GLY A 288 16.82 5.92 18.40
N ARG A 289 15.53 6.12 18.14
CA ARG A 289 14.52 6.52 19.15
C ARG A 289 13.68 5.37 19.70
N MET A 290 14.12 4.11 19.51
CA MET A 290 13.43 2.94 20.09
C MET A 290 13.26 3.08 21.60
N GLY A 291 12.04 2.86 22.11
CA GLY A 291 11.68 3.02 23.51
C GLY A 291 11.37 4.45 23.96
N GLU A 292 11.54 5.45 23.09
CA GLU A 292 11.20 6.84 23.39
C GLU A 292 9.73 7.14 23.07
N ARG A 293 9.21 8.17 23.73
CA ARG A 293 7.89 8.71 23.39
C ARG A 293 7.97 9.56 22.12
N VAL A 294 7.28 9.10 21.08
CA VAL A 294 7.23 9.76 19.77
C VAL A 294 5.83 10.26 19.40
N ALA A 295 4.81 9.91 20.20
CA ALA A 295 3.43 10.30 20.01
C ALA A 295 2.74 10.54 21.37
N ALA A 296 1.54 11.12 21.36
CA ALA A 296 0.71 11.27 22.55
C ALA A 296 0.36 9.91 23.18
N LYS A 297 0.07 9.94 24.48
CA LYS A 297 -0.46 8.77 25.17
C LYS A 297 -1.77 8.30 24.53
N GLY A 298 -1.95 6.98 24.41
CA GLY A 298 -3.10 6.35 23.75
C GLY A 298 -2.88 6.12 22.26
N VAL A 299 -1.92 6.78 21.61
CA VAL A 299 -1.60 6.54 20.19
C VAL A 299 -0.91 5.18 20.03
N THR A 300 -1.58 4.24 19.36
CA THR A 300 -1.02 2.93 19.00
C THR A 300 -1.17 2.72 17.51
N VAL A 301 -0.04 2.49 16.82
CA VAL A 301 0.04 2.33 15.37
C VAL A 301 0.66 0.99 15.03
N VAL A 302 0.05 0.29 14.08
CA VAL A 302 0.53 -1.00 13.58
C VAL A 302 0.68 -0.96 12.06
N ASP A 303 1.58 -1.81 11.52
CA ASP A 303 1.58 -2.21 10.12
C ASP A 303 1.19 -3.68 10.04
N ASP A 304 0.08 -3.99 9.39
CA ASP A 304 -0.54 -5.31 9.41
C ASP A 304 -0.75 -5.87 8.01
N GLY A 305 0.15 -6.76 7.59
CA GLY A 305 0.07 -7.48 6.32
C GLY A 305 -0.89 -8.68 6.35
N THR A 306 -1.58 -8.94 7.47
CA THR A 306 -2.32 -10.20 7.71
C THR A 306 -3.84 -10.07 7.59
N ILE A 307 -4.35 -8.90 7.23
CA ILE A 307 -5.80 -8.68 7.12
C ILE A 307 -6.32 -9.30 5.83
N ALA A 308 -7.29 -10.21 5.94
CA ALA A 308 -7.83 -10.94 4.79
C ALA A 308 -8.34 -10.00 3.68
N ASN A 309 -8.01 -10.34 2.45
CA ASN A 309 -8.44 -9.66 1.21
C ASN A 309 -8.07 -8.18 1.09
N ARG A 310 -7.32 -7.61 2.02
CA ARG A 310 -6.93 -6.20 1.93
C ARG A 310 -5.89 -5.97 0.83
N ARG A 311 -5.96 -4.78 0.22
CA ARG A 311 -5.09 -4.36 -0.88
C ARG A 311 -3.60 -4.43 -0.51
N GLY A 312 -3.23 -4.00 0.68
CA GLY A 312 -1.84 -4.02 1.17
C GLY A 312 -1.38 -5.38 1.71
N SER A 313 -2.28 -6.34 1.95
CA SER A 313 -1.95 -7.63 2.55
C SER A 313 -1.28 -8.59 1.57
N LEU A 314 -0.37 -9.42 2.07
CA LEU A 314 0.35 -10.45 1.33
C LEU A 314 0.47 -11.72 2.17
N ASN A 315 0.36 -12.88 1.54
CA ASN A 315 0.64 -14.16 2.21
C ASN A 315 2.13 -14.28 2.57
N LEU A 316 2.98 -13.76 1.67
CA LEU A 316 4.44 -13.68 1.78
C LEU A 316 4.89 -12.33 1.22
N ASP A 317 5.96 -11.76 1.80
CA ASP A 317 6.66 -10.63 1.20
C ASP A 317 7.52 -11.06 -0.01
N ASP A 318 8.18 -10.12 -0.67
CA ASP A 318 8.96 -10.39 -1.88
C ASP A 318 10.38 -10.95 -1.59
N GLU A 319 10.64 -11.31 -0.35
CA GLU A 319 11.76 -12.15 0.08
C GLU A 319 11.29 -13.54 0.55
N GLY A 320 9.98 -13.85 0.41
CA GLY A 320 9.40 -15.13 0.81
C GLY A 320 9.19 -15.27 2.31
N ASN A 321 9.15 -14.20 3.08
CA ASN A 321 8.84 -14.23 4.51
C ASN A 321 7.34 -14.03 4.74
N PRO A 322 6.68 -14.79 5.64
CA PRO A 322 5.30 -14.55 6.00
C PRO A 322 5.11 -13.13 6.56
N THR A 323 4.08 -12.43 6.07
CA THR A 323 3.71 -11.12 6.63
C THR A 323 3.17 -11.26 8.06
N GLN A 324 3.21 -10.18 8.82
CA GLN A 324 2.74 -10.16 10.20
C GLN A 324 2.10 -8.81 10.56
N CYS A 325 1.50 -8.74 11.75
CA CYS A 325 1.08 -7.49 12.36
C CYS A 325 2.24 -6.98 13.23
N THR A 326 2.86 -5.89 12.83
CA THR A 326 4.00 -5.29 13.52
C THR A 326 3.56 -4.05 14.28
N THR A 327 3.71 -4.05 15.60
CA THR A 327 3.46 -2.85 16.41
C THR A 327 4.61 -1.86 16.22
N LEU A 328 4.31 -0.71 15.65
CA LEU A 328 5.28 0.37 15.41
C LEU A 328 5.36 1.32 16.59
N ILE A 329 4.20 1.80 17.04
CA ILE A 329 4.06 2.68 18.21
C ILE A 329 3.01 2.07 19.15
N GLU A 330 3.30 2.01 20.44
CA GLU A 330 2.37 1.52 21.46
C GLU A 330 2.25 2.54 22.59
N ASP A 331 1.03 3.01 22.83
CA ASP A 331 0.76 4.07 23.83
C ASP A 331 1.72 5.29 23.71
N GLY A 332 2.02 5.66 22.46
CA GLY A 332 2.94 6.76 22.14
C GLY A 332 4.42 6.42 22.21
N ILE A 333 4.81 5.20 22.54
CA ILE A 333 6.20 4.74 22.63
C ILE A 333 6.59 4.00 21.36
N LEU A 334 7.74 4.34 20.76
CA LEU A 334 8.27 3.65 19.59
C LEU A 334 8.71 2.22 19.95
N ARG A 335 8.12 1.20 19.29
CA ARG A 335 8.33 -0.22 19.57
C ARG A 335 8.99 -0.99 18.44
N GLY A 336 8.87 -0.55 17.20
CA GLY A 336 9.36 -1.31 16.06
C GLY A 336 9.60 -0.48 14.82
N TYR A 337 10.33 -1.08 13.89
CA TYR A 337 10.51 -0.60 12.53
C TYR A 337 10.00 -1.66 11.55
N ILE A 338 9.63 -1.23 10.36
CA ILE A 338 9.27 -2.09 9.23
C ILE A 338 10.56 -2.60 8.58
N GLN A 339 10.76 -3.92 8.52
CA GLN A 339 12.05 -4.53 8.19
C GLN A 339 11.97 -5.48 6.98
N ASP A 340 12.96 -5.43 6.11
CA ASP A 340 13.37 -6.51 5.21
C ASP A 340 14.48 -7.36 5.85
N THR A 341 14.91 -8.41 5.18
CA THR A 341 15.94 -9.34 5.69
C THR A 341 17.30 -8.66 5.89
N MET A 342 17.72 -7.80 4.95
CA MET A 342 19.02 -7.14 5.02
C MET A 342 19.07 -6.13 6.19
N ASN A 343 18.07 -5.24 6.27
CA ASN A 343 18.05 -4.20 7.29
C ASN A 343 17.82 -4.79 8.69
N ALA A 344 16.94 -5.79 8.82
CA ALA A 344 16.75 -6.55 10.06
C ALA A 344 18.06 -7.14 10.57
N ARG A 345 18.82 -7.84 9.70
CA ARG A 345 20.13 -8.41 10.04
C ARG A 345 21.12 -7.36 10.50
N LEU A 346 21.24 -6.26 9.77
CA LEU A 346 22.21 -5.19 10.08
C LEU A 346 21.85 -4.43 11.36
N MET A 347 20.56 -4.27 11.66
CA MET A 347 20.06 -3.64 12.88
C MET A 347 19.92 -4.64 14.05
N LYS A 348 20.15 -5.93 13.83
CA LYS A 348 19.94 -7.02 14.81
C LYS A 348 18.50 -7.05 15.35
N MET A 349 17.54 -6.84 14.46
CA MET A 349 16.11 -6.87 14.71
C MET A 349 15.45 -8.04 13.97
N PRO A 350 14.24 -8.47 14.37
CA PRO A 350 13.50 -9.48 13.62
C PRO A 350 13.05 -8.94 12.26
N VAL A 351 12.93 -9.84 11.27
CA VAL A 351 12.26 -9.58 9.99
C VAL A 351 10.76 -9.40 10.24
N THR A 352 10.12 -8.47 9.54
CA THR A 352 8.68 -8.18 9.73
C THR A 352 7.79 -8.59 8.55
N GLY A 353 8.37 -9.20 7.49
CA GLY A 353 7.61 -9.60 6.30
C GLY A 353 7.15 -8.40 5.47
N ASN A 354 7.99 -7.39 5.37
CA ASN A 354 7.70 -6.12 4.70
C ASN A 354 8.65 -5.83 3.54
N ALA A 355 9.47 -6.78 3.11
CA ALA A 355 10.28 -6.61 1.92
C ALA A 355 9.37 -6.59 0.68
N ARG A 356 9.28 -5.46 0.00
CA ARG A 356 8.41 -5.32 -1.16
C ARG A 356 9.13 -4.68 -2.32
N ARG A 357 8.77 -5.09 -3.54
CA ARG A 357 9.25 -4.54 -4.81
C ARG A 357 8.09 -4.35 -5.78
N GLU A 358 8.22 -3.43 -6.71
CA GLU A 358 7.23 -3.18 -7.75
C GLU A 358 7.17 -4.35 -8.76
N SER A 359 8.33 -4.88 -9.14
CA SER A 359 8.43 -5.98 -10.10
C SER A 359 9.74 -6.76 -9.95
N TYR A 360 9.90 -7.81 -10.79
CA TYR A 360 11.17 -8.56 -10.91
C TYR A 360 12.35 -7.67 -11.29
N ALA A 361 12.12 -6.54 -11.94
CA ALA A 361 13.16 -5.59 -12.36
C ALA A 361 13.56 -4.61 -11.26
N ALA A 362 13.00 -4.72 -10.04
CA ALA A 362 13.23 -3.82 -8.93
C ALA A 362 13.81 -4.54 -7.71
N LEU A 363 14.61 -3.81 -6.91
CA LEU A 363 15.11 -4.30 -5.62
C LEU A 363 14.01 -4.28 -4.56
N PRO A 364 13.90 -5.33 -3.73
CA PRO A 364 13.02 -5.25 -2.54
C PRO A 364 13.59 -4.28 -1.52
N MET A 365 12.70 -3.60 -0.83
CA MET A 365 13.02 -2.69 0.26
C MET A 365 11.94 -2.74 1.34
N PRO A 366 12.19 -2.27 2.56
CA PRO A 366 11.15 -2.16 3.58
C PRO A 366 10.04 -1.24 3.10
N ARG A 367 8.80 -1.73 3.07
CA ARG A 367 7.59 -1.02 2.64
C ARG A 367 6.42 -1.40 3.52
N MET A 368 5.55 -0.44 3.78
CA MET A 368 4.29 -0.67 4.49
C MET A 368 3.38 -1.67 3.76
N THR A 369 2.51 -2.31 4.52
CA THR A 369 1.39 -3.14 4.06
C THR A 369 0.06 -2.43 4.30
N ASN A 370 -0.57 -2.61 5.47
CA ASN A 370 -1.71 -1.81 5.90
C ASN A 370 -1.33 -1.12 7.21
N THR A 371 -1.07 0.18 7.15
CA THR A 371 -0.66 0.96 8.31
C THR A 371 -1.85 1.70 8.89
N TYR A 372 -2.18 1.45 10.14
CA TYR A 372 -3.33 2.09 10.78
C TYR A 372 -3.15 2.32 12.28
N MET A 373 -3.92 3.30 12.80
CA MET A 373 -4.04 3.57 14.24
C MET A 373 -5.19 2.75 14.83
N LEU A 374 -4.96 2.15 15.99
CA LEU A 374 -5.99 1.44 16.75
C LEU A 374 -7.01 2.40 17.36
N ASN A 375 -8.17 1.86 17.77
CA ASN A 375 -9.20 2.62 18.46
C ASN A 375 -8.70 3.20 19.79
N GLY A 376 -9.15 4.43 20.07
CA GLY A 376 -9.22 4.97 21.42
C GLY A 376 -10.57 4.65 22.09
N ASP A 377 -10.92 5.47 23.06
CA ASP A 377 -12.12 5.30 23.91
C ASP A 377 -13.21 6.37 23.70
N ARG A 378 -12.97 7.36 22.83
CA ARG A 378 -13.87 8.50 22.66
C ARG A 378 -14.94 8.25 21.60
N ASP A 379 -16.15 8.73 21.88
CA ASP A 379 -17.17 8.83 20.84
C ASP A 379 -16.79 9.94 19.84
N PRO A 380 -16.87 9.70 18.51
CA PRO A 380 -16.57 10.71 17.50
C PRO A 380 -17.38 12.00 17.65
N GLN A 381 -18.61 11.92 18.11
CA GLN A 381 -19.45 13.11 18.34
C GLN A 381 -18.95 13.94 19.52
N GLU A 382 -18.44 13.29 20.57
CA GLU A 382 -17.77 14.00 21.68
C GLU A 382 -16.52 14.73 21.22
N ILE A 383 -15.74 14.11 20.31
CA ILE A 383 -14.56 14.74 19.72
C ILE A 383 -14.95 16.03 18.98
N ILE A 384 -15.95 15.97 18.11
CA ILE A 384 -16.45 17.14 17.37
C ILE A 384 -16.99 18.19 18.33
N ALA A 385 -17.82 17.79 19.31
CA ALA A 385 -18.43 18.67 20.31
C ALA A 385 -17.39 19.41 21.18
N SER A 386 -16.20 18.84 21.35
CA SER A 386 -15.11 19.44 22.13
C SER A 386 -14.40 20.62 21.42
N VAL A 387 -14.64 20.82 20.12
CA VAL A 387 -13.95 21.85 19.32
C VAL A 387 -14.77 23.11 19.23
N LYS A 388 -14.26 24.23 19.75
CA LYS A 388 -14.92 25.52 19.68
C LYS A 388 -14.87 26.13 18.27
N ARG A 389 -13.69 26.07 17.63
CA ARG A 389 -13.47 26.46 16.25
C ARG A 389 -12.34 25.62 15.67
N GLY A 390 -12.57 24.99 14.54
CA GLY A 390 -11.58 24.12 13.90
C GLY A 390 -12.03 23.62 12.54
N LEU A 391 -11.25 22.72 11.96
CA LEU A 391 -11.49 22.06 10.69
C LEU A 391 -11.86 20.60 10.93
N TYR A 392 -12.88 20.08 10.24
CA TYR A 392 -13.16 18.67 10.12
C TYR A 392 -12.77 18.20 8.71
N ALA A 393 -11.67 17.46 8.58
CA ALA A 393 -11.19 16.93 7.33
C ALA A 393 -11.66 15.48 7.16
N VAL A 394 -12.54 15.27 6.18
CA VAL A 394 -13.21 13.98 5.94
C VAL A 394 -12.41 13.14 4.96
N ASN A 395 -11.82 13.78 3.94
CA ASN A 395 -11.12 13.08 2.86
C ASN A 395 -9.95 13.92 2.32
N PHE A 396 -8.99 13.21 1.69
CA PHE A 396 -7.79 13.81 1.12
C PHE A 396 -7.60 13.38 -0.33
N GLY A 397 -7.13 14.32 -1.17
CA GLY A 397 -6.80 14.06 -2.57
C GLY A 397 -5.38 13.52 -2.78
N GLY A 398 -4.52 13.66 -1.77
CA GLY A 398 -3.13 13.23 -1.81
C GLY A 398 -2.25 14.05 -0.87
N GLY A 399 -1.02 13.61 -0.70
CA GLY A 399 -0.01 14.27 0.14
C GLY A 399 1.38 13.72 -0.12
N GLN A 400 2.35 14.33 0.54
CA GLN A 400 3.75 13.92 0.48
C GLN A 400 4.45 14.23 1.80
N VAL A 401 5.53 13.50 2.07
CA VAL A 401 6.39 13.70 3.24
C VAL A 401 7.86 13.81 2.84
N ASP A 402 8.60 14.67 3.53
CA ASP A 402 10.05 14.62 3.62
C ASP A 402 10.44 13.76 4.83
N ILE A 403 10.86 12.54 4.58
CA ILE A 403 11.17 11.55 5.62
C ILE A 403 12.34 11.96 6.52
N THR A 404 13.23 12.83 6.06
CA THR A 404 14.44 13.24 6.81
C THR A 404 14.10 14.18 7.96
N ASN A 405 13.12 15.05 7.76
CA ASN A 405 12.69 16.02 8.76
C ASN A 405 11.23 15.81 9.24
N GLY A 406 10.50 14.85 8.62
CA GLY A 406 9.11 14.52 8.96
C GLY A 406 8.07 15.54 8.49
N LYS A 407 8.45 16.56 7.72
CA LYS A 407 7.49 17.56 7.20
C LYS A 407 6.56 16.94 6.16
N PHE A 408 5.28 17.20 6.30
CA PHE A 408 4.25 16.73 5.37
C PHE A 408 3.34 17.85 4.89
N VAL A 409 2.72 17.62 3.73
CA VAL A 409 1.70 18.47 3.14
C VAL A 409 0.58 17.59 2.60
N PHE A 410 -0.67 17.85 3.01
CA PHE A 410 -1.87 17.14 2.56
C PHE A 410 -2.96 18.11 2.13
N SER A 411 -3.58 17.85 0.97
CA SER A 411 -4.72 18.64 0.50
C SER A 411 -6.01 17.88 0.78
N ALA A 412 -6.90 18.49 1.57
CA ALA A 412 -8.23 17.95 1.80
C ALA A 412 -9.07 18.06 0.53
N SER A 413 -9.69 16.94 0.12
CA SER A 413 -10.67 16.88 -0.97
C SER A 413 -12.09 17.13 -0.47
N GLU A 414 -12.35 16.93 0.83
CA GLU A 414 -13.59 17.25 1.50
C GLU A 414 -13.30 17.67 2.95
N ALA A 415 -13.75 18.88 3.32
CA ALA A 415 -13.58 19.40 4.67
C ALA A 415 -14.71 20.36 5.05
N TYR A 416 -14.91 20.55 6.33
CA TYR A 416 -15.94 21.40 6.92
C TYR A 416 -15.37 22.23 8.06
N MET A 417 -15.97 23.39 8.33
CA MET A 417 -15.71 24.10 9.57
C MET A 417 -16.45 23.46 10.73
N ILE A 418 -15.80 23.47 11.90
CA ILE A 418 -16.44 23.22 13.18
C ILE A 418 -16.55 24.56 13.92
N GLU A 419 -17.77 24.91 14.35
CA GLU A 419 -18.05 26.10 15.16
C GLU A 419 -18.94 25.69 16.35
N ASP A 420 -18.52 26.05 17.56
CA ASP A 420 -19.19 25.74 18.81
C ASP A 420 -19.65 24.26 18.93
N GLY A 421 -18.72 23.33 18.58
CA GLY A 421 -18.94 21.89 18.67
C GLY A 421 -19.83 21.27 17.59
N LYS A 422 -20.10 22.02 16.52
CA LYS A 422 -20.95 21.54 15.39
C LYS A 422 -20.24 21.69 14.06
N ILE A 423 -20.40 20.71 13.20
CA ILE A 423 -20.03 20.79 11.79
C ILE A 423 -20.99 21.78 11.13
N THR A 424 -20.45 22.82 10.46
CA THR A 424 -21.26 23.93 9.89
C THR A 424 -21.25 23.90 8.37
N TYR A 425 -20.34 24.57 7.71
CA TYR A 425 -20.31 24.70 6.24
C TYR A 425 -19.09 24.03 5.63
N PRO A 426 -19.19 23.52 4.40
CA PRO A 426 -18.05 22.93 3.71
C PRO A 426 -17.04 24.00 3.30
N VAL A 427 -15.77 23.61 3.30
CA VAL A 427 -14.65 24.44 2.85
C VAL A 427 -13.77 23.66 1.89
N LYS A 428 -13.13 24.39 0.95
CA LYS A 428 -12.19 23.84 -0.02
C LYS A 428 -10.86 24.59 -0.02
N GLY A 429 -9.83 23.93 -0.56
CA GLY A 429 -8.47 24.47 -0.59
C GLY A 429 -7.76 24.39 0.77
N ALA A 430 -8.29 23.62 1.72
CA ALA A 430 -7.61 23.36 2.97
C ALA A 430 -6.41 22.45 2.73
N THR A 431 -5.23 22.91 3.11
CA THR A 431 -3.99 22.14 3.03
C THR A 431 -3.43 22.02 4.43
N LEU A 432 -3.27 20.78 4.93
CA LEU A 432 -2.66 20.51 6.22
C LEU A 432 -1.14 20.46 6.05
N VAL A 433 -0.44 21.24 6.86
CA VAL A 433 1.03 21.28 6.88
C VAL A 433 1.48 21.00 8.30
N GLY A 434 2.42 20.07 8.45
CA GLY A 434 2.90 19.69 9.77
C GLY A 434 4.22 18.93 9.72
N ASN A 435 4.57 18.40 10.88
CA ASN A 435 5.70 17.49 11.07
C ASN A 435 5.19 16.23 11.74
N GLY A 436 5.49 15.05 11.21
CA GLY A 436 4.92 13.78 11.64
C GLY A 436 5.05 13.54 13.14
N PRO A 437 6.28 13.47 13.72
CA PRO A 437 6.48 13.27 15.14
C PRO A 437 5.82 14.32 16.03
N GLU A 438 5.82 15.59 15.62
CA GLU A 438 5.21 16.66 16.42
C GLU A 438 3.68 16.59 16.35
N SER A 439 3.10 16.41 15.16
CA SER A 439 1.64 16.29 15.00
C SER A 439 1.05 15.12 15.78
N LEU A 440 1.80 14.00 15.88
CA LEU A 440 1.36 12.87 16.70
C LEU A 440 1.40 13.15 18.21
N LYS A 441 2.26 14.04 18.67
CA LYS A 441 2.28 14.48 20.08
C LYS A 441 1.10 15.41 20.40
N ASP A 442 0.59 16.12 19.39
CA ASP A 442 -0.54 17.05 19.51
C ASP A 442 -1.91 16.35 19.37
N VAL A 443 -1.94 15.01 19.25
CA VAL A 443 -3.18 14.23 19.32
C VAL A 443 -3.71 14.27 20.74
N THR A 444 -4.93 14.79 20.91
CA THR A 444 -5.56 14.99 22.23
C THR A 444 -6.76 14.07 22.47
N MET A 445 -7.43 13.61 21.42
CA MET A 445 -8.54 12.66 21.53
C MET A 445 -8.49 11.66 20.37
N ILE A 446 -8.82 10.40 20.68
CA ILE A 446 -8.82 9.28 19.71
C ILE A 446 -10.18 8.59 19.79
N GLY A 447 -10.84 8.47 18.66
CA GLY A 447 -12.16 7.87 18.51
C GLY A 447 -12.17 6.35 18.66
N ASN A 448 -13.37 5.79 18.81
CA ASN A 448 -13.63 4.35 18.86
C ASN A 448 -14.20 3.80 17.56
N ASP A 449 -14.08 4.56 16.46
CA ASP A 449 -14.68 4.33 15.15
C ASP A 449 -13.65 3.99 14.06
N MET A 450 -12.54 3.34 14.40
CA MET A 450 -11.49 2.99 13.45
C MET A 450 -12.06 2.30 12.22
N ARG A 451 -11.66 2.77 11.05
CA ARG A 451 -11.93 2.16 9.76
C ARG A 451 -10.67 2.06 8.93
N LEU A 452 -10.62 1.04 8.10
CA LEU A 452 -9.65 0.97 7.02
C LEU A 452 -10.22 1.72 5.79
N ASP A 453 -9.33 2.17 4.91
CA ASP A 453 -9.69 2.74 3.61
C ASP A 453 -10.46 1.75 2.73
N SER A 454 -11.00 2.17 1.60
CA SER A 454 -11.74 1.32 0.67
C SER A 454 -10.86 0.42 -0.22
N GLY A 455 -9.53 0.48 -0.08
CA GLY A 455 -8.58 -0.28 -0.91
C GLY A 455 -8.14 0.47 -2.16
N VAL A 456 -7.76 1.73 -2.02
CA VAL A 456 -7.29 2.60 -3.10
C VAL A 456 -5.82 2.97 -3.01
N GLY A 457 -5.16 2.71 -1.87
CA GLY A 457 -3.82 3.16 -1.56
C GLY A 457 -2.76 2.63 -2.53
N VAL A 458 -1.86 3.51 -2.94
CA VAL A 458 -0.60 3.20 -3.65
C VAL A 458 0.50 3.99 -2.97
N CYS A 459 1.58 3.30 -2.64
CA CYS A 459 2.74 3.87 -1.97
C CYS A 459 3.91 3.97 -2.95
N GLY A 460 4.50 5.15 -3.07
CA GLY A 460 5.69 5.40 -3.88
C GLY A 460 6.96 5.54 -3.02
N LYS A 461 8.06 4.87 -3.40
CA LYS A 461 9.38 5.01 -2.79
C LYS A 461 10.46 4.64 -3.80
N GLU A 462 11.45 5.50 -3.96
CA GLU A 462 12.59 5.27 -4.89
C GLU A 462 12.14 4.88 -6.32
N GLY A 463 11.05 5.49 -6.82
CA GLY A 463 10.51 5.21 -8.15
C GLY A 463 9.70 3.93 -8.26
N GLN A 464 9.50 3.18 -7.18
CA GLN A 464 8.69 1.97 -7.14
C GLN A 464 7.34 2.21 -6.49
N SER A 465 6.26 1.67 -7.07
CA SER A 465 4.90 1.73 -6.57
C SER A 465 4.43 0.37 -6.05
N VAL A 466 3.81 0.33 -4.87
CA VAL A 466 3.22 -0.90 -4.32
C VAL A 466 1.82 -0.63 -3.74
N PRO A 467 0.89 -1.61 -3.83
CA PRO A 467 -0.44 -1.49 -3.22
C PRO A 467 -0.33 -1.47 -1.69
N VAL A 468 -1.05 -0.56 -1.04
CA VAL A 468 -1.08 -0.44 0.42
C VAL A 468 -2.51 -0.18 0.91
N GLY A 469 -2.72 -0.36 2.21
CA GLY A 469 -3.90 0.08 2.93
C GLY A 469 -3.53 1.05 4.05
N VAL A 470 -4.49 1.88 4.42
CA VAL A 470 -4.35 2.83 5.52
C VAL A 470 -5.61 2.80 6.39
N GLY A 471 -5.52 3.33 7.61
CA GLY A 471 -6.69 3.46 8.46
C GLY A 471 -6.43 4.25 9.72
N GLN A 472 -7.50 4.79 10.28
CA GLN A 472 -7.48 5.44 11.58
C GLN A 472 -8.90 5.59 12.13
N PRO A 473 -9.07 5.83 13.44
CA PRO A 473 -10.30 6.37 14.01
C PRO A 473 -10.38 7.89 13.80
N THR A 474 -11.48 8.51 14.19
CA THR A 474 -11.58 9.97 14.33
C THR A 474 -10.53 10.49 15.31
N LEU A 475 -9.75 11.49 14.88
CA LEU A 475 -8.66 12.07 15.67
C LEU A 475 -8.85 13.57 15.84
N ARG A 476 -8.60 14.08 17.05
CA ARG A 476 -8.42 15.52 17.30
C ARG A 476 -6.95 15.84 17.48
N ILE A 477 -6.46 16.76 16.64
CA ILE A 477 -5.06 17.22 16.63
C ILE A 477 -5.07 18.74 16.85
N GLU A 478 -4.28 19.20 17.84
CA GLU A 478 -4.12 20.62 18.12
C GLU A 478 -3.02 21.25 17.27
N ASN A 479 -3.05 22.57 17.16
CA ASN A 479 -1.98 23.39 16.56
C ASN A 479 -1.58 23.00 15.12
N MET A 480 -2.48 22.34 14.38
CA MET A 480 -2.21 22.00 12.97
C MET A 480 -2.22 23.26 12.12
N THR A 481 -1.19 23.44 11.30
CA THR A 481 -1.18 24.52 10.30
C THR A 481 -2.07 24.16 9.13
N VAL A 482 -3.08 25.00 8.89
CA VAL A 482 -3.95 24.91 7.72
C VAL A 482 -3.57 26.03 6.77
N GLY A 483 -3.14 25.67 5.55
CA GLY A 483 -3.06 26.59 4.41
C GLY A 483 -4.45 26.72 3.79
N GLY A 484 -4.88 27.94 3.54
CA GLY A 484 -6.17 28.23 2.95
C GLY A 484 -6.05 28.98 1.64
N THR A 485 -7.20 29.19 0.98
CA THR A 485 -7.35 29.98 -0.24
C THR A 485 -8.18 31.25 0.00
N ALA A 486 -8.51 31.53 1.27
CA ALA A 486 -9.22 32.74 1.67
C ALA A 486 -8.31 33.97 1.73
#